data_15cdeb05dc57422bae0fabe2dcfa80aa
#
_entry.id   15cdeb05dc57422bae0fabe2dcfa80aa
#
_cell.length_a   1.000
_cell.length_b   1.000
_cell.length_c   1.000
_cell.angle_alpha   90.00
_cell.angle_beta   90.00
_cell.angle_gamma   90.00
#
_symmetry.space_group_name_H-M   'P 1'
#
loop_
_entity.id
_entity.type
_entity.pdbx_description
1 polymer ?
#
loop_
_entity_poly.entity_id
_entity_poly.type
_entity_poly.pdbx_seq_one_letter_code
_entity_poly.pdbx_strand_id
1 'polypeptide(L)'
;MMDRRTFSTALLAGAAASLTSAGGMAANASPPKARNVVLVHGLFADGSCWTEVIARLQAAGLNATSVQNPLTTLPEAVASAERVLARQDGPTVLVGHSFSGMIVTEAGVHPNVSALVYVAARAPDAGEDYTALAKTYPTPRCWKTRATAGGMTRRRARSCACPCCGCAPAI
;
A
#
# COMPACT_ATOMS: atom_id res chain seq x y z
N MET A 1 -43.94 10.66 50.68
CA MET A 1 -42.58 11.21 50.66
C MET A 1 -41.62 10.03 50.68
N MET A 2 -41.06 9.62 49.51
CA MET A 2 -40.11 8.50 49.45
C MET A 2 -38.72 8.98 49.81
N ASP A 3 -38.13 8.33 50.82
CA ASP A 3 -36.81 8.70 51.34
C ASP A 3 -35.72 8.33 50.33
N ARG A 4 -34.68 9.20 50.22
CA ARG A 4 -33.53 9.06 49.30
C ARG A 4 -32.75 7.77 49.48
N ARG A 5 -32.88 7.11 50.63
CA ARG A 5 -32.21 5.85 50.91
C ARG A 5 -32.87 4.64 50.27
N THR A 6 -34.19 4.70 50.04
CA THR A 6 -34.93 3.62 49.35
C THR A 6 -34.75 3.65 47.82
N PHE A 7 -34.40 4.81 47.24
CA PHE A 7 -34.16 4.93 45.81
C PHE A 7 -32.80 4.34 45.39
N SER A 8 -31.80 4.43 46.27
CA SER A 8 -30.46 3.91 45.97
C SER A 8 -30.34 2.39 46.03
N THR A 9 -31.19 1.71 46.79
CA THR A 9 -31.19 0.25 46.90
C THR A 9 -31.96 -0.44 45.76
N ALA A 10 -32.92 0.25 45.14
CA ALA A 10 -33.67 -0.28 44.00
C ALA A 10 -32.89 -0.21 42.68
N LEU A 11 -31.90 0.70 42.55
CA LEU A 11 -31.04 0.82 41.36
C LEU A 11 -29.89 -0.20 41.30
N LEU A 12 -29.51 -0.78 42.42
CA LEU A 12 -28.43 -1.78 42.50
C LEU A 12 -28.88 -3.20 42.21
N ALA A 13 -30.16 -3.49 42.24
CA ALA A 13 -30.70 -4.82 41.94
C ALA A 13 -31.01 -5.03 40.44
N GLY A 14 -31.07 -3.97 39.64
CA GLY A 14 -31.40 -4.02 38.21
C GLY A 14 -30.19 -4.13 37.27
N ALA A 15 -28.97 -3.92 37.78
CA ALA A 15 -27.77 -3.85 36.93
C ALA A 15 -26.97 -5.15 36.83
N ALA A 16 -27.39 -6.22 37.53
CA ALA A 16 -26.64 -7.48 37.56
C ALA A 16 -27.15 -8.56 36.59
N ALA A 17 -28.23 -8.30 35.82
CA ALA A 17 -28.84 -9.31 34.96
C ALA A 17 -28.61 -9.14 33.45
N SER A 18 -27.79 -8.20 33.00
CA SER A 18 -27.60 -7.94 31.56
C SER A 18 -26.15 -8.07 31.06
N LEU A 19 -25.28 -8.78 31.78
CA LEU A 19 -23.88 -9.01 31.38
C LEU A 19 -23.60 -10.46 30.90
N THR A 20 -24.62 -11.22 30.58
CA THR A 20 -24.43 -12.55 30.00
C THR A 20 -25.16 -12.66 28.68
N SER A 21 -24.52 -12.20 27.59
CA SER A 21 -24.58 -12.81 26.25
C SER A 21 -24.21 -11.78 25.14
N ALA A 22 -22.96 -11.39 25.12
CA ALA A 22 -22.35 -10.93 23.89
C ALA A 22 -20.97 -11.57 23.76
N GLY A 23 -20.89 -12.87 24.05
CA GLY A 23 -19.86 -13.72 23.50
C GLY A 23 -20.14 -13.93 22.04
N GLY A 24 -20.03 -12.85 21.24
CA GLY A 24 -19.93 -12.97 19.80
C GLY A 24 -18.75 -13.87 19.54
N MET A 25 -19.00 -15.11 19.09
CA MET A 25 -18.03 -15.95 18.47
C MET A 25 -17.44 -15.15 17.31
N ALA A 26 -16.34 -14.41 17.56
CA ALA A 26 -15.45 -14.03 16.50
C ALA A 26 -15.05 -15.37 15.86
N ALA A 27 -15.69 -15.69 14.78
CA ALA A 27 -15.32 -16.83 13.96
C ALA A 27 -13.83 -16.64 13.69
N ASN A 28 -12.99 -17.55 14.17
CA ASN A 28 -11.60 -17.71 13.76
C ASN A 28 -11.58 -18.14 12.29
N ALA A 29 -12.12 -17.31 11.41
CA ALA A 29 -11.91 -17.44 9.99
C ALA A 29 -10.43 -17.11 9.79
N SER A 30 -9.61 -18.11 9.54
CA SER A 30 -8.27 -17.88 9.04
C SER A 30 -8.39 -16.90 7.87
N PRO A 31 -7.58 -15.82 7.84
CA PRO A 31 -7.65 -14.87 6.75
C PRO A 31 -7.52 -15.63 5.43
N PRO A 32 -8.31 -15.28 4.41
CA PRO A 32 -8.28 -15.98 3.14
C PRO A 32 -6.84 -15.93 2.60
N LYS A 33 -6.26 -17.08 2.32
CA LYS A 33 -4.94 -17.15 1.71
C LYS A 33 -5.04 -16.58 0.31
N ALA A 34 -4.45 -15.42 0.07
CA ALA A 34 -4.37 -14.84 -1.26
C ALA A 34 -3.56 -15.78 -2.18
N ARG A 35 -4.12 -16.11 -3.34
CA ARG A 35 -3.48 -16.94 -4.37
C ARG A 35 -3.03 -16.11 -5.56
N ASN A 36 -3.55 -14.90 -5.67
CA ASN A 36 -3.28 -13.97 -6.76
C ASN A 36 -2.39 -12.82 -6.28
N VAL A 37 -1.45 -12.42 -7.12
CA VAL A 37 -0.59 -11.26 -6.91
C VAL A 37 -0.64 -10.39 -8.16
N VAL A 38 -1.08 -9.16 -8.02
CA VAL A 38 -1.12 -8.16 -9.09
C VAL A 38 -0.04 -7.12 -8.83
N LEU A 39 0.86 -6.93 -9.78
CA LEU A 39 2.05 -6.10 -9.65
C LEU A 39 1.95 -4.88 -10.58
N VAL A 40 2.14 -3.69 -10.03
CA VAL A 40 2.06 -2.42 -10.76
C VAL A 40 3.43 -1.76 -10.79
N HIS A 41 3.92 -1.47 -12.01
CA HIS A 41 5.25 -0.89 -12.23
C HIS A 41 5.30 0.61 -11.95
N GLY A 42 6.51 1.13 -11.70
CA GLY A 42 6.76 2.55 -11.47
C GLY A 42 6.73 3.40 -12.76
N LEU A 43 6.93 4.72 -12.58
CA LEU A 43 6.80 5.72 -13.66
C LEU A 43 7.78 5.53 -14.83
N PHE A 44 8.98 5.01 -14.57
CA PHE A 44 10.04 4.88 -15.58
C PHE A 44 10.28 3.42 -15.98
N ALA A 45 9.25 2.58 -15.87
CA ALA A 45 9.32 1.15 -16.13
C ALA A 45 8.06 0.70 -16.88
N ASP A 46 8.00 -0.57 -17.18
CA ASP A 46 6.83 -1.29 -17.68
C ASP A 46 6.68 -2.61 -16.91
N GLY A 47 5.67 -3.42 -17.26
CA GLY A 47 5.39 -4.66 -16.56
C GLY A 47 6.53 -5.68 -16.59
N SER A 48 7.48 -5.56 -17.52
CA SER A 48 8.62 -6.45 -17.62
C SER A 48 9.61 -6.32 -16.46
N CYS A 49 9.61 -5.19 -15.75
CA CYS A 49 10.43 -5.01 -14.56
C CYS A 49 10.11 -6.02 -13.44
N TRP A 50 8.97 -6.67 -13.52
CA TRP A 50 8.51 -7.70 -12.58
C TRP A 50 8.82 -9.13 -13.01
N THR A 51 9.46 -9.35 -14.18
CA THR A 51 9.65 -10.68 -14.77
C THR A 51 10.26 -11.68 -13.78
N GLU A 52 11.35 -11.32 -13.11
CA GLU A 52 12.02 -12.17 -12.11
C GLU A 52 11.13 -12.45 -10.88
N VAL A 53 10.39 -11.44 -10.42
CA VAL A 53 9.48 -11.58 -9.29
C VAL A 53 8.32 -12.49 -9.66
N ILE A 54 7.73 -12.31 -10.84
CA ILE A 54 6.66 -13.16 -11.38
C ILE A 54 7.11 -14.62 -11.45
N ALA A 55 8.29 -14.88 -12.01
CA ALA A 55 8.81 -16.24 -12.09
C ALA A 55 8.94 -16.92 -10.72
N ARG A 56 9.41 -16.17 -9.71
CA ARG A 56 9.53 -16.69 -8.33
C ARG A 56 8.17 -16.92 -7.66
N LEU A 57 7.21 -16.02 -7.87
CA LEU A 57 5.85 -16.15 -7.33
C LEU A 57 5.14 -17.36 -7.96
N GLN A 58 5.28 -17.54 -9.28
CA GLN A 58 4.72 -18.68 -10.00
C GLN A 58 5.36 -20.00 -9.57
N ALA A 59 6.69 -20.04 -9.36
CA ALA A 59 7.37 -21.20 -8.80
C ALA A 59 6.89 -21.54 -7.37
N ALA A 60 6.41 -20.56 -6.61
CA ALA A 60 5.78 -20.75 -5.32
C ALA A 60 4.28 -21.13 -5.39
N GLY A 61 3.73 -21.35 -6.59
CA GLY A 61 2.34 -21.75 -6.81
C GLY A 61 1.33 -20.61 -6.75
N LEU A 62 1.78 -19.35 -6.88
CA LEU A 62 0.91 -18.18 -6.91
C LEU A 62 0.62 -17.77 -8.35
N ASN A 63 -0.58 -17.25 -8.58
CA ASN A 63 -0.95 -16.59 -9.84
C ASN A 63 -0.45 -15.15 -9.80
N ALA A 64 0.56 -14.81 -10.59
CA ALA A 64 1.17 -13.49 -10.63
C ALA A 64 0.99 -12.82 -12.00
N THR A 65 0.46 -11.60 -11.98
CA THR A 65 0.16 -10.81 -13.19
C THR A 65 0.69 -9.39 -13.01
N SER A 66 1.37 -8.85 -14.03
CA SER A 66 1.74 -7.44 -14.05
C SER A 66 0.70 -6.60 -14.78
N VAL A 67 0.44 -5.40 -14.26
CA VAL A 67 -0.37 -4.37 -14.91
C VAL A 67 0.52 -3.55 -15.82
N GLN A 68 0.07 -3.32 -17.06
CA GLN A 68 0.62 -2.28 -17.93
C GLN A 68 -0.22 -1.02 -17.73
N ASN A 69 0.27 -0.11 -16.91
CA ASN A 69 -0.40 1.18 -16.74
C ASN A 69 0.04 2.17 -17.84
N PRO A 70 -0.87 3.02 -18.33
CA PRO A 70 -0.61 3.85 -19.51
C PRO A 70 0.35 5.00 -19.26
N LEU A 71 0.71 5.31 -18.02
CA LEU A 71 1.58 6.43 -17.60
C LEU A 71 1.08 7.81 -18.06
N THR A 72 -0.22 7.96 -18.29
CA THR A 72 -0.89 9.20 -18.74
C THR A 72 -1.46 9.98 -17.56
N THR A 73 -2.53 9.47 -16.97
CA THR A 73 -3.18 10.06 -15.80
C THR A 73 -3.35 9.04 -14.67
N LEU A 74 -3.47 9.50 -13.43
CA LEU A 74 -3.73 8.59 -12.30
C LEU A 74 -5.05 7.81 -12.48
N PRO A 75 -6.18 8.42 -12.85
CA PRO A 75 -7.42 7.68 -13.07
C PRO A 75 -7.31 6.58 -14.12
N GLU A 76 -6.62 6.81 -15.23
CA GLU A 76 -6.42 5.80 -16.28
C GLU A 76 -5.53 4.65 -15.81
N ALA A 77 -4.50 4.97 -15.02
CA ALA A 77 -3.62 3.98 -14.40
C ALA A 77 -4.38 3.13 -13.38
N VAL A 78 -5.22 3.74 -12.54
CA VAL A 78 -6.12 3.05 -11.59
C VAL A 78 -7.08 2.13 -12.34
N ALA A 79 -7.77 2.64 -13.37
CA ALA A 79 -8.67 1.83 -14.20
C ALA A 79 -7.95 0.64 -14.87
N SER A 80 -6.67 0.78 -15.20
CA SER A 80 -5.88 -0.35 -15.72
C SER A 80 -5.63 -1.43 -14.66
N ALA A 81 -5.35 -1.03 -13.42
CA ALA A 81 -5.19 -1.96 -12.31
C ALA A 81 -6.52 -2.65 -11.98
N GLU A 82 -7.62 -1.91 -11.93
CA GLU A 82 -8.96 -2.45 -11.66
C GLU A 82 -9.40 -3.50 -12.71
N ARG A 83 -9.11 -3.27 -14.00
CA ARG A 83 -9.39 -4.25 -15.06
C ARG A 83 -8.64 -5.57 -14.84
N VAL A 84 -7.42 -5.52 -14.32
CA VAL A 84 -6.66 -6.72 -14.00
C VAL A 84 -7.19 -7.38 -12.74
N LEU A 85 -7.53 -6.59 -11.71
CA LEU A 85 -8.13 -7.08 -10.46
C LEU A 85 -9.48 -7.77 -10.70
N ALA A 86 -10.32 -7.21 -11.58
CA ALA A 86 -11.62 -7.80 -11.93
C ALA A 86 -11.52 -9.18 -12.60
N ARG A 87 -10.36 -9.54 -13.14
CA ARG A 87 -10.10 -10.85 -13.76
C ARG A 87 -9.53 -11.89 -12.80
N GLN A 88 -9.24 -11.49 -11.55
CA GLN A 88 -8.73 -12.42 -10.56
C GLN A 88 -9.88 -13.25 -9.96
N ASP A 89 -9.63 -14.52 -9.72
CA ASP A 89 -10.62 -15.50 -9.24
C ASP A 89 -10.75 -15.54 -7.71
N GLY A 90 -10.25 -14.53 -7.00
CA GLY A 90 -10.35 -14.48 -5.54
C GLY A 90 -9.38 -13.50 -4.88
N PRO A 91 -9.10 -13.72 -3.58
CA PRO A 91 -8.26 -12.83 -2.79
C PRO A 91 -6.90 -12.56 -3.43
N THR A 92 -6.60 -11.27 -3.60
CA THR A 92 -5.45 -10.78 -4.36
C THR A 92 -4.58 -9.85 -3.51
N VAL A 93 -3.28 -10.04 -3.55
CA VAL A 93 -2.31 -9.07 -3.06
C VAL A 93 -2.01 -8.08 -4.18
N LEU A 94 -2.25 -6.81 -3.94
CA LEU A 94 -1.93 -5.73 -4.89
C LEU A 94 -0.60 -5.08 -4.50
N VAL A 95 0.36 -5.07 -5.41
CA VAL A 95 1.74 -4.63 -5.17
C VAL A 95 2.05 -3.43 -6.03
N GLY A 96 2.55 -2.34 -5.45
CA GLY A 96 2.97 -1.15 -6.16
C GLY A 96 4.44 -0.80 -5.91
N HIS A 97 5.16 -0.42 -6.97
CA HIS A 97 6.53 0.08 -6.88
C HIS A 97 6.60 1.57 -7.19
N SER A 98 7.32 2.34 -6.35
CA SER A 98 7.61 3.75 -6.61
C SER A 98 6.33 4.60 -6.78
N PHE A 99 6.13 5.23 -7.93
CA PHE A 99 4.94 6.02 -8.28
C PHE A 99 3.64 5.22 -8.15
N SER A 100 3.65 3.92 -8.49
CA SER A 100 2.43 3.13 -8.48
C SER A 100 1.86 2.86 -7.08
N GLY A 101 2.54 3.30 -6.02
CA GLY A 101 1.93 3.37 -4.70
C GLY A 101 0.65 4.19 -4.68
N MET A 102 0.57 5.29 -5.44
CA MET A 102 -0.67 6.07 -5.60
C MET A 102 -1.76 5.24 -6.28
N ILE A 103 -1.40 4.47 -7.31
CA ILE A 103 -2.34 3.61 -8.04
C ILE A 103 -2.91 2.52 -7.12
N VAL A 104 -2.05 1.84 -6.36
CA VAL A 104 -2.49 0.74 -5.49
C VAL A 104 -3.26 1.24 -4.27
N THR A 105 -3.02 2.46 -3.80
CA THR A 105 -3.84 3.09 -2.77
C THR A 105 -5.28 3.27 -3.27
N GLU A 106 -5.46 3.87 -4.44
CA GLU A 106 -6.78 4.11 -5.03
C GLU A 106 -7.49 2.79 -5.42
N ALA A 107 -6.79 1.89 -6.13
CA ALA A 107 -7.35 0.60 -6.55
C ALA A 107 -7.52 -0.39 -5.39
N GLY A 108 -6.95 -0.11 -4.23
CA GLY A 108 -6.94 -1.00 -3.07
C GLY A 108 -8.31 -1.27 -2.44
N VAL A 109 -9.30 -0.44 -2.76
CA VAL A 109 -10.71 -0.63 -2.33
C VAL A 109 -11.46 -1.67 -3.15
N HIS A 110 -10.86 -2.19 -4.23
CA HIS A 110 -11.47 -3.22 -5.07
C HIS A 110 -11.77 -4.50 -4.26
N PRO A 111 -12.96 -5.12 -4.40
CA PRO A 111 -13.39 -6.23 -3.55
C PRO A 111 -12.48 -7.46 -3.59
N ASN A 112 -11.73 -7.67 -4.66
CA ASN A 112 -10.76 -8.77 -4.75
C ASN A 112 -9.46 -8.48 -4.01
N VAL A 113 -9.20 -7.25 -3.57
CA VAL A 113 -7.95 -6.91 -2.86
C VAL A 113 -8.06 -7.31 -1.39
N SER A 114 -7.14 -8.15 -0.95
CA SER A 114 -7.04 -8.61 0.43
C SER A 114 -5.86 -8.01 1.19
N ALA A 115 -4.86 -7.50 0.46
CA ALA A 115 -3.70 -6.83 1.05
C ALA A 115 -3.01 -5.92 0.03
N LEU A 116 -2.36 -4.87 0.54
CA LEU A 116 -1.53 -3.94 -0.22
C LEU A 116 -0.06 -4.12 0.17
N VAL A 117 0.82 -4.07 -0.83
CA VAL A 117 2.27 -4.09 -0.62
C VAL A 117 2.91 -2.91 -1.35
N TYR A 118 3.66 -2.11 -0.63
CA TYR A 118 4.37 -0.94 -1.14
C TYR A 118 5.87 -1.23 -1.20
N VAL A 119 6.42 -1.33 -2.41
CA VAL A 119 7.84 -1.62 -2.66
C VAL A 119 8.54 -0.31 -2.99
N ALA A 120 9.26 0.27 -2.03
CA ALA A 120 9.90 1.59 -2.18
C ALA A 120 8.95 2.61 -2.85
N ALA A 121 7.70 2.61 -2.44
CA ALA A 121 6.60 3.29 -3.09
C ALA A 121 6.08 4.46 -2.26
N ARG A 122 5.38 5.36 -2.93
CA ARG A 122 4.55 6.39 -2.29
C ARG A 122 3.33 5.72 -1.67
N ALA A 123 2.92 6.16 -0.51
CA ALA A 123 1.76 5.62 0.19
C ALA A 123 0.91 6.78 0.75
N PRO A 124 0.32 7.62 -0.12
CA PRO A 124 -0.64 8.63 0.32
C PRO A 124 -1.94 7.96 0.75
N ASP A 125 -2.75 8.66 1.51
CA ASP A 125 -4.14 8.30 1.69
C ASP A 125 -4.92 8.47 0.37
N ALA A 126 -6.04 7.75 0.21
CA ALA A 126 -6.88 7.86 -0.98
C ALA A 126 -7.36 9.30 -1.16
N GLY A 127 -7.17 9.86 -2.35
CA GLY A 127 -7.52 11.25 -2.66
C GLY A 127 -6.53 12.30 -2.15
N GLU A 128 -5.43 11.92 -1.49
CA GLU A 128 -4.43 12.86 -0.99
C GLU A 128 -3.58 13.44 -2.12
N ASP A 129 -3.40 14.77 -2.13
CA ASP A 129 -2.47 15.43 -3.05
C ASP A 129 -1.01 15.16 -2.63
N TYR A 130 -0.41 14.15 -3.22
CA TYR A 130 0.99 13.80 -2.97
C TYR A 130 1.95 14.96 -3.23
N THR A 131 1.67 15.84 -4.18
CA THR A 131 2.54 16.99 -4.50
C THR A 131 2.52 18.02 -3.38
N ALA A 132 1.35 18.27 -2.81
CA ALA A 132 1.20 19.12 -1.64
C ALA A 132 1.88 18.48 -0.42
N LEU A 133 1.63 17.19 -0.18
CA LEU A 133 2.25 16.43 0.90
C LEU A 133 3.79 16.46 0.80
N ALA A 134 4.33 16.22 -0.38
CA ALA A 134 5.79 16.21 -0.59
C ALA A 134 6.47 17.54 -0.23
N LYS A 135 5.77 18.67 -0.34
CA LYS A 135 6.28 20.00 0.05
C LYS A 135 6.38 20.20 1.56
N THR A 136 5.68 19.40 2.36
CA THR A 136 5.73 19.48 3.82
C THR A 136 7.00 18.87 4.41
N TYR A 137 7.71 18.05 3.64
CA TYR A 137 8.95 17.40 4.07
C TYR A 137 10.19 18.18 3.62
N PRO A 138 11.26 18.18 4.43
CA PRO A 138 12.51 18.84 4.05
C PRO A 138 13.12 18.17 2.83
N THR A 139 13.55 18.99 1.86
CA THR A 139 14.23 18.48 0.67
C THR A 139 15.52 17.74 1.06
N PRO A 140 15.71 16.46 0.67
CA PRO A 140 16.91 15.71 0.97
C PRO A 140 18.17 16.42 0.47
N ARG A 141 19.25 16.37 1.25
CA ARG A 141 20.52 17.05 0.90
C ARG A 141 21.07 16.63 -0.47
N CYS A 142 20.90 15.37 -0.85
CA CYS A 142 21.32 14.84 -2.15
C CYS A 142 20.59 15.49 -3.34
N TRP A 143 19.38 15.99 -3.14
CA TRP A 143 18.64 16.69 -4.19
C TRP A 143 19.08 18.15 -4.34
N LYS A 144 19.48 18.80 -3.26
CA LYS A 144 20.02 20.17 -3.29
C LYS A 144 21.31 20.26 -4.10
N THR A 145 22.21 19.28 -3.96
CA THR A 145 23.46 19.22 -4.72
C THR A 145 23.26 18.93 -6.21
N ARG A 146 22.16 18.29 -6.58
CA ARG A 146 21.83 17.99 -7.98
C ARG A 146 21.31 19.22 -8.73
N ALA A 147 20.53 20.07 -8.06
CA ALA A 147 19.99 21.29 -8.66
C ALA A 147 21.03 22.37 -8.93
N THR A 148 22.13 22.42 -8.15
CA THR A 148 23.21 23.40 -8.29
C THR A 148 24.32 22.96 -9.26
N ALA A 149 24.40 21.65 -9.58
CA ALA A 149 25.36 21.12 -10.55
C ALA A 149 24.73 21.06 -11.95
N GLY A 150 24.54 22.20 -12.61
CA GLY A 150 23.93 22.29 -13.94
C GLY A 150 24.37 21.16 -14.87
N GLY A 151 23.40 20.33 -15.31
CA GLY A 151 23.56 19.30 -16.32
C GLY A 151 24.54 18.18 -15.95
N MET A 152 24.00 17.07 -15.41
CA MET A 152 24.80 15.90 -15.08
C MET A 152 25.28 15.19 -16.34
N THR A 153 26.53 15.41 -16.75
CA THR A 153 27.17 14.56 -17.75
C THR A 153 27.38 13.16 -17.21
N ARG A 154 27.16 12.12 -18.03
CA ARG A 154 27.26 10.67 -17.69
C ARG A 154 28.54 10.28 -16.91
N ARG A 155 29.61 11.07 -17.01
CA ARG A 155 30.89 10.82 -16.32
C ARG A 155 30.86 11.09 -14.81
N ARG A 156 29.97 11.97 -14.29
CA ARG A 156 29.91 12.28 -12.86
C ARG A 156 28.99 11.37 -12.02
N ALA A 157 28.23 10.48 -12.67
CA ALA A 157 27.35 9.53 -11.97
C ALA A 157 28.12 8.48 -11.14
N ARG A 158 29.43 8.30 -11.40
CA ARG A 158 30.26 7.31 -10.68
C ARG A 158 30.81 7.77 -9.33
N SER A 159 30.67 9.03 -8.96
CA SER A 159 31.28 9.58 -7.74
C SER A 159 30.28 10.11 -6.69
N CYS A 160 29.00 9.90 -6.85
CA CYS A 160 28.04 10.18 -5.79
C CYS A 160 28.00 9.02 -4.79
N ALA A 161 28.99 8.95 -3.92
CA ALA A 161 28.88 8.23 -2.66
C ALA A 161 27.91 9.00 -1.77
N CYS A 162 26.60 8.75 -1.93
CA CYS A 162 25.59 9.23 -0.98
C CYS A 162 25.52 8.22 0.16
N PRO A 163 25.91 8.57 1.40
CA PRO A 163 25.87 7.63 2.53
C PRO A 163 24.46 7.09 2.83
N CYS A 164 23.42 7.80 2.34
CA CYS A 164 22.02 7.43 2.58
C CYS A 164 21.45 6.48 1.52
N CYS A 165 22.12 6.21 0.40
CA CYS A 165 21.57 5.37 -0.68
C CYS A 165 22.14 3.94 -0.72
N GLY A 166 23.02 3.55 0.21
CA GLY A 166 23.53 2.17 0.29
C GLY A 166 24.23 1.66 -1.00
N CYS A 167 24.67 2.57 -1.88
CA CYS A 167 25.44 2.19 -3.05
C CYS A 167 26.85 1.76 -2.58
N ALA A 168 27.02 0.46 -2.35
CA ALA A 168 28.34 -0.13 -2.21
C ALA A 168 29.18 0.17 -3.47
N PRO A 169 30.48 0.49 -3.34
CA PRO A 169 31.34 0.60 -4.50
C PRO A 169 31.36 -0.74 -5.23
N ALA A 170 31.09 -0.71 -6.52
CA ALA A 170 31.32 -1.88 -7.35
C ALA A 170 32.81 -2.23 -7.30
N ILE A 171 33.12 -3.44 -6.84
CA ILE A 171 34.43 -4.07 -6.87
C ILE A 171 34.79 -4.35 -8.34
#